data_9a39ab905b4c790101513192d42e4210
#
_entry.id   9a39ab905b4c790101513192d42e4210
#
_cell.length_a   1.000
_cell.length_b   1.000
_cell.length_c   1.000
_cell.angle_alpha   90.00
_cell.angle_beta   90.00
_cell.angle_gamma   90.00
#
_symmetry.space_group_name_H-M   'P 1'
#
loop_
_entity.id
_entity.type
_entity.pdbx_description
1 polymer ?
#
loop_
_entity_poly.entity_id
_entity_poly.type
_entity_poly.pdbx_seq_one_letter_code
_entity_poly.pdbx_strand_id
1 'polypeptide(L)'
;MILQSQCLSDPTNGTNTPDGNSILRIIERVRAIQIDTLQRVRRSQYIALWSRLGDYQPELLDNLCYGDDRRLFEYWYHAACMIPIKEFPYRLPTMLIHRKKESKRWRSWHSDEKNVEVLQEVKDRLTNQGPQKASNFDDHRVHRGSWWDWKPAKRALEYLYDSGQVVITNRLNFQRVYGITETHIPRELIKSTITMDQALTHDLELSLLATGICTPQQVADYTHMKRGVARPYIRN
;
A
#
# COMPACT_ATOMS: atom_id res chain seq x y z
N MET A 1 13.28 23.34 9.23
CA MET A 1 13.22 21.98 9.77
C MET A 1 12.15 21.09 9.12
N ILE A 2 10.85 21.40 9.20
CA ILE A 2 9.78 20.57 8.58
C ILE A 2 9.97 20.43 7.07
N LEU A 3 10.19 21.52 6.32
CA LEU A 3 10.45 21.45 4.88
C LEU A 3 11.65 20.59 4.55
N GLN A 4 12.72 20.68 5.34
CA GLN A 4 13.92 19.87 5.16
C GLN A 4 13.64 18.38 5.43
N SER A 5 12.88 18.05 6.48
CA SER A 5 12.47 16.67 6.78
C SER A 5 11.58 16.08 5.69
N GLN A 6 10.77 16.92 5.04
CA GLN A 6 9.92 16.54 3.91
C GLN A 6 10.63 16.64 2.55
N CYS A 7 11.95 16.89 2.53
CA CYS A 7 12.75 17.05 1.32
C CYS A 7 12.22 18.16 0.38
N LEU A 8 11.75 19.28 0.95
CA LEU A 8 11.18 20.40 0.20
C LEU A 8 12.02 21.69 0.30
N SER A 9 13.09 21.71 1.12
CA SER A 9 13.92 22.90 1.34
C SER A 9 14.96 23.16 0.25
N ASP A 10 15.39 22.11 -0.43
CA ASP A 10 16.31 22.17 -1.55
C ASP A 10 15.80 21.27 -2.66
N PRO A 11 15.03 21.80 -3.63
CA PRO A 11 14.85 21.08 -4.88
C PRO A 11 16.26 20.85 -5.42
N THR A 12 16.61 19.59 -5.62
CA THR A 12 17.99 19.22 -5.99
C THR A 12 18.44 20.02 -7.21
N ASN A 13 19.21 21.10 -6.97
CA ASN A 13 20.03 21.74 -7.99
C ASN A 13 21.21 20.82 -8.37
N GLY A 14 21.04 19.50 -8.17
CA GLY A 14 22.02 18.49 -8.52
C GLY A 14 22.15 18.42 -10.04
N THR A 15 23.38 18.47 -10.51
CA THR A 15 23.76 18.29 -11.91
C THR A 15 23.44 16.89 -12.44
N ASN A 16 22.98 15.98 -11.61
CA ASN A 16 22.68 14.59 -11.96
C ASN A 16 21.16 14.38 -12.07
N THR A 17 20.71 13.76 -13.15
CA THR A 17 19.34 13.31 -13.34
C THR A 17 18.96 12.33 -12.22
N PRO A 18 17.83 12.55 -11.51
CA PRO A 18 17.39 11.65 -10.45
C PRO A 18 17.21 10.21 -10.94
N ASP A 19 17.75 9.26 -10.19
CA ASP A 19 17.65 7.81 -10.43
C ASP A 19 16.65 7.14 -9.48
N GLY A 20 16.47 5.83 -9.60
CA GLY A 20 15.61 5.04 -8.72
C GLY A 20 16.02 5.13 -7.24
N ASN A 21 17.31 5.25 -6.92
CA ASN A 21 17.78 5.41 -5.55
C ASN A 21 17.38 6.78 -4.97
N SER A 22 17.40 7.80 -5.78
CA SER A 22 16.93 9.15 -5.40
C SER A 22 15.44 9.13 -5.04
N ILE A 23 14.63 8.47 -5.86
CA ILE A 23 13.20 8.28 -5.60
C ILE A 23 12.99 7.49 -4.30
N LEU A 24 13.69 6.36 -4.13
CA LEU A 24 13.55 5.52 -2.95
C LEU A 24 13.91 6.28 -1.67
N ARG A 25 15.01 7.04 -1.66
CA ARG A 25 15.41 7.89 -0.51
C ARG A 25 14.32 8.88 -0.11
N ILE A 26 13.68 9.54 -1.10
CA ILE A 26 12.56 10.44 -0.81
C ILE A 26 11.40 9.68 -0.17
N ILE A 27 10.99 8.54 -0.76
CA ILE A 27 9.86 7.76 -0.25
C ILE A 27 10.16 7.20 1.14
N GLU A 28 11.36 6.73 1.40
CA GLU A 28 11.80 6.31 2.73
C GLU A 28 11.76 7.45 3.75
N ARG A 29 12.10 8.67 3.33
CA ARG A 29 12.08 9.84 4.21
C ARG A 29 10.66 10.31 4.53
N VAL A 30 9.78 10.40 3.51
CA VAL A 30 8.38 10.81 3.68
C VAL A 30 7.45 9.64 4.00
N ARG A 31 7.99 8.39 4.04
CA ARG A 31 7.33 7.14 4.43
C ARG A 31 6.46 6.47 3.38
N ALA A 32 5.67 7.23 2.66
CA ALA A 32 4.72 6.71 1.70
C ALA A 32 4.37 7.79 0.68
N ILE A 33 4.07 7.38 -0.55
CA ILE A 33 3.52 8.26 -1.57
C ILE A 33 2.12 7.79 -1.91
N GLN A 34 1.13 8.66 -1.69
CA GLN A 34 -0.27 8.36 -1.98
C GLN A 34 -0.50 8.18 -3.48
N ILE A 35 -1.25 7.14 -3.83
CA ILE A 35 -1.71 6.87 -5.19
C ILE A 35 -3.10 7.47 -5.37
N ASP A 36 -3.23 8.42 -6.28
CA ASP A 36 -4.51 9.05 -6.60
C ASP A 36 -5.02 8.61 -7.98
N THR A 37 -6.33 8.47 -8.08
CA THR A 37 -7.01 8.16 -9.34
C THR A 37 -7.22 9.40 -10.21
N LEU A 38 -7.28 10.59 -9.61
CA LEU A 38 -7.49 11.84 -10.34
C LEU A 38 -6.25 12.21 -11.14
N GLN A 39 -6.48 12.60 -12.38
CA GLN A 39 -5.43 13.04 -13.31
C GLN A 39 -5.91 14.29 -14.05
N ARG A 40 -5.66 15.46 -13.46
CA ARG A 40 -5.90 16.73 -14.15
C ARG A 40 -4.70 17.16 -15.00
N VAL A 41 -3.51 17.13 -14.41
CA VAL A 41 -2.21 17.37 -15.07
C VAL A 41 -1.43 16.05 -15.08
N ARG A 42 -1.05 15.58 -13.90
CA ARG A 42 -0.45 14.28 -13.63
C ARG A 42 -1.02 13.72 -12.33
N ARG A 43 -0.87 12.41 -12.08
CA ARG A 43 -1.29 11.79 -10.82
C ARG A 43 -0.41 12.28 -9.67
N SER A 44 -0.99 12.36 -8.47
CA SER A 44 -0.36 12.96 -7.29
C SER A 44 0.98 12.32 -6.93
N GLN A 45 1.14 11.01 -7.08
CA GLN A 45 2.40 10.33 -6.79
C GLN A 45 3.58 10.89 -7.60
N TYR A 46 3.36 11.21 -8.88
CA TYR A 46 4.42 11.77 -9.72
C TYR A 46 4.70 13.24 -9.41
N ILE A 47 3.65 14.01 -9.09
CA ILE A 47 3.80 15.43 -8.73
C ILE A 47 4.49 15.56 -7.37
N ALA A 48 4.16 14.70 -6.41
CA ALA A 48 4.79 14.69 -5.09
C ALA A 48 6.29 14.40 -5.14
N LEU A 49 6.75 13.57 -6.08
CA LEU A 49 8.17 13.34 -6.32
C LEU A 49 8.81 14.49 -7.11
N TRP A 50 8.12 14.99 -8.13
CA TRP A 50 8.61 16.12 -8.91
C TRP A 50 8.87 17.35 -8.04
N SER A 51 8.01 17.65 -7.06
CA SER A 51 8.21 18.78 -6.14
C SER A 51 9.46 18.65 -5.25
N ARG A 52 10.09 17.48 -5.19
CA ARG A 52 11.26 17.17 -4.38
C ARG A 52 12.52 16.92 -5.18
N LEU A 53 12.35 16.31 -6.34
CA LEU A 53 13.46 15.86 -7.19
C LEU A 53 13.68 16.79 -8.39
N GLY A 54 12.70 17.65 -8.71
CA GLY A 54 12.69 18.35 -9.99
C GLY A 54 12.29 17.41 -11.13
N ASP A 55 12.85 17.61 -12.31
CA ASP A 55 12.57 16.77 -13.47
C ASP A 55 13.19 15.38 -13.32
N TYR A 56 12.36 14.36 -13.47
CA TYR A 56 12.77 12.96 -13.37
C TYR A 56 11.90 12.07 -14.28
N GLN A 57 12.35 10.86 -14.57
CA GLN A 57 11.60 9.89 -15.36
C GLN A 57 10.57 9.15 -14.48
N PRO A 58 9.25 9.37 -14.68
CA PRO A 58 8.21 8.73 -13.86
C PRO A 58 8.21 7.22 -13.89
N GLU A 59 8.69 6.63 -14.99
CA GLU A 59 8.82 5.18 -15.20
C GLU A 59 9.75 4.52 -14.17
N LEU A 60 10.70 5.29 -13.60
CA LEU A 60 11.55 4.82 -12.51
C LEU A 60 10.74 4.49 -11.25
N LEU A 61 9.71 5.30 -10.91
CA LEU A 61 8.82 5.00 -9.81
C LEU A 61 8.02 3.73 -10.06
N ASP A 62 7.47 3.60 -11.27
CA ASP A 62 6.69 2.43 -11.65
C ASP A 62 7.54 1.16 -11.63
N ASN A 63 8.79 1.23 -12.11
CA ASN A 63 9.73 0.11 -12.05
C ASN A 63 10.07 -0.30 -10.61
N LEU A 64 10.28 0.66 -9.72
CA LEU A 64 10.49 0.38 -8.29
C LEU A 64 9.31 -0.30 -7.61
N CYS A 65 8.08 -0.08 -8.08
CA CYS A 65 6.87 -0.64 -7.49
C CYS A 65 6.42 -1.93 -8.17
N TYR A 66 6.57 -2.03 -9.49
CA TYR A 66 5.98 -3.09 -10.30
C TYR A 66 6.98 -3.85 -11.17
N GLY A 67 8.19 -3.32 -11.36
CA GLY A 67 9.21 -3.93 -12.21
C GLY A 67 10.08 -4.95 -11.48
N ASP A 68 11.17 -5.36 -12.14
CA ASP A 68 12.11 -6.36 -11.64
C ASP A 68 12.93 -5.83 -10.44
N ASP A 69 13.22 -4.52 -10.40
CA ASP A 69 13.86 -3.85 -9.25
C ASP A 69 12.82 -3.42 -8.22
N ARG A 70 11.96 -4.34 -7.81
CA ARG A 70 10.91 -4.06 -6.84
C ARG A 70 11.49 -3.74 -5.46
N ARG A 71 11.39 -2.49 -5.07
CA ARG A 71 11.77 -1.95 -3.76
C ARG A 71 10.62 -1.24 -3.05
N LEU A 72 9.47 -1.12 -3.74
CA LEU A 72 8.23 -0.58 -3.23
C LEU A 72 7.11 -1.61 -3.42
N PHE A 73 6.03 -1.45 -2.65
CA PHE A 73 4.79 -2.18 -2.84
C PHE A 73 3.59 -1.28 -2.54
N GLU A 74 2.43 -1.57 -3.13
CA GLU A 74 1.19 -0.89 -2.78
C GLU A 74 0.57 -1.52 -1.54
N TYR A 75 0.18 -0.68 -0.59
CA TYR A 75 -0.69 -1.09 0.51
C TYR A 75 -1.43 0.10 1.13
N TRP A 76 -2.34 -0.20 2.05
CA TRP A 76 -3.03 0.82 2.82
C TRP A 76 -2.11 1.43 3.87
N TYR A 77 -2.03 2.76 3.86
CA TYR A 77 -1.50 3.58 4.93
C TYR A 77 -2.65 4.47 5.43
N HIS A 78 -2.70 5.74 5.11
CA HIS A 78 -3.90 6.59 5.25
C HIS A 78 -4.84 6.49 4.04
N ALA A 79 -4.30 6.10 2.91
CA ALA A 79 -4.95 5.81 1.64
C ALA A 79 -4.20 4.68 0.94
N ALA A 80 -4.50 4.39 -0.32
CA ALA A 80 -3.65 3.54 -1.14
C ALA A 80 -2.31 4.25 -1.39
N CYS A 81 -1.20 3.66 -0.98
CA CYS A 81 0.12 4.25 -1.06
C CYS A 81 1.15 3.28 -1.65
N MET A 82 2.20 3.83 -2.27
CA MET A 82 3.46 3.14 -2.51
C MET A 82 4.33 3.27 -1.26
N ILE A 83 4.78 2.16 -0.71
CA ILE A 83 5.49 2.03 0.57
C ILE A 83 6.79 1.25 0.31
N PRO A 84 7.93 1.57 0.98
CA PRO A 84 9.14 0.77 0.87
C PRO A 84 8.89 -0.70 1.22
N ILE A 85 9.41 -1.62 0.41
CA ILE A 85 9.15 -3.06 0.58
C ILE A 85 9.64 -3.58 1.94
N LYS A 86 10.68 -2.97 2.52
CA LYS A 86 11.18 -3.26 3.86
C LYS A 86 10.17 -2.99 4.97
N GLU A 87 9.11 -2.20 4.69
CA GLU A 87 8.02 -1.92 5.62
C GLU A 87 6.93 -3.01 5.60
N PHE A 88 7.03 -3.99 4.70
CA PHE A 88 6.05 -5.08 4.61
C PHE A 88 5.83 -5.81 5.95
N PRO A 89 6.89 -6.17 6.73
CA PRO A 89 6.74 -6.80 8.03
C PRO A 89 5.86 -6.03 9.01
N TYR A 90 5.95 -4.71 9.00
CA TYR A 90 5.18 -3.84 9.89
C TYR A 90 3.70 -3.70 9.46
N ARG A 91 3.33 -4.18 8.27
CA ARG A 91 1.93 -4.27 7.82
C ARG A 91 1.29 -5.61 8.16
N LEU A 92 2.11 -6.65 8.41
CA LEU A 92 1.63 -8.01 8.73
C LEU A 92 0.63 -8.07 9.90
N PRO A 93 0.82 -7.38 11.04
CA PRO A 93 -0.14 -7.42 12.13
C PRO A 93 -1.55 -6.98 11.71
N THR A 94 -1.67 -5.92 10.90
CA THR A 94 -2.96 -5.47 10.37
C THR A 94 -3.53 -6.46 9.34
N MET A 95 -2.69 -7.00 8.46
CA MET A 95 -3.08 -8.04 7.50
C MET A 95 -3.62 -9.28 8.22
N LEU A 96 -3.01 -9.67 9.34
CA LEU A 96 -3.45 -10.82 10.14
C LEU A 96 -4.83 -10.61 10.80
N ILE A 97 -5.15 -9.40 11.25
CA ILE A 97 -6.50 -9.06 11.74
C ILE A 97 -7.55 -9.33 10.66
N HIS A 98 -7.26 -8.93 9.41
CA HIS A 98 -8.16 -9.20 8.29
C HIS A 98 -8.21 -10.70 7.98
N ARG A 99 -7.08 -11.38 7.95
CA ARG A 99 -6.97 -12.83 7.68
C ARG A 99 -7.73 -13.67 8.71
N LYS A 100 -7.65 -13.30 9.99
CA LYS A 100 -8.40 -13.95 11.09
C LYS A 100 -9.89 -13.57 11.12
N LYS A 101 -10.35 -12.73 10.19
CA LYS A 101 -11.74 -12.23 10.11
C LYS A 101 -12.18 -11.45 11.36
N GLU A 102 -11.23 -10.86 12.08
CA GLU A 102 -11.50 -10.09 13.29
C GLU A 102 -12.13 -8.72 12.96
N SER A 103 -11.88 -8.20 11.76
CA SER A 103 -12.55 -6.98 11.29
C SER A 103 -14.03 -7.23 11.01
N LYS A 104 -14.90 -6.31 11.46
CA LYS A 104 -16.36 -6.40 11.26
C LYS A 104 -16.74 -6.58 9.78
N ARG A 105 -16.05 -5.84 8.89
CA ARG A 105 -16.28 -5.89 7.43
C ARG A 105 -16.13 -7.30 6.88
N TRP A 106 -15.00 -7.96 7.18
CA TRP A 106 -14.67 -9.26 6.60
C TRP A 106 -15.35 -10.42 7.32
N ARG A 107 -15.64 -10.29 8.60
CA ARG A 107 -16.45 -11.28 9.34
C ARG A 107 -17.82 -11.45 8.72
N SER A 108 -18.53 -10.35 8.47
CA SER A 108 -19.85 -10.39 7.84
C SER A 108 -19.80 -10.93 6.41
N TRP A 109 -18.75 -10.59 5.65
CA TRP A 109 -18.64 -11.08 4.27
C TRP A 109 -18.40 -12.60 4.20
N HIS A 110 -17.60 -13.17 5.12
CA HIS A 110 -17.33 -14.60 5.18
C HIS A 110 -18.46 -15.44 5.78
N SER A 111 -19.51 -14.83 6.32
CA SER A 111 -20.66 -15.58 6.80
C SER A 111 -21.53 -16.14 5.66
N ASP A 112 -21.33 -15.68 4.42
CA ASP A 112 -21.99 -16.21 3.23
C ASP A 112 -21.06 -17.25 2.56
N GLU A 113 -21.53 -18.49 2.45
CA GLU A 113 -20.77 -19.60 1.86
C GLU A 113 -20.40 -19.34 0.39
N LYS A 114 -21.27 -18.67 -0.38
CA LYS A 114 -20.99 -18.30 -1.76
C LYS A 114 -19.77 -17.39 -1.90
N ASN A 115 -19.56 -16.51 -0.93
CA ASN A 115 -18.39 -15.64 -0.92
C ASN A 115 -17.10 -16.44 -0.65
N VAL A 116 -17.18 -17.50 0.15
CA VAL A 116 -16.04 -18.40 0.44
C VAL A 116 -15.66 -19.20 -0.79
N GLU A 117 -16.65 -19.71 -1.55
CA GLU A 117 -16.42 -20.40 -2.83
C GLU A 117 -15.75 -19.51 -3.84
N VAL A 118 -16.26 -18.28 -4.04
CA VAL A 118 -15.66 -17.28 -4.94
C VAL A 118 -14.24 -16.91 -4.51
N LEU A 119 -13.99 -16.81 -3.20
CA LEU A 119 -12.66 -16.53 -2.68
C LEU A 119 -11.66 -17.62 -3.07
N GLN A 120 -12.07 -18.89 -2.92
CA GLN A 120 -11.22 -20.02 -3.28
C GLN A 120 -10.94 -20.05 -4.79
N GLU A 121 -11.97 -19.88 -5.62
CA GLU A 121 -11.83 -19.81 -7.08
C GLU A 121 -10.84 -18.71 -7.51
N VAL A 122 -10.99 -17.49 -6.95
CA VAL A 122 -10.10 -16.37 -7.25
C VAL A 122 -8.66 -16.70 -6.87
N LYS A 123 -8.45 -17.31 -5.70
CA LYS A 123 -7.11 -17.68 -5.22
C LYS A 123 -6.48 -18.76 -6.11
N ASP A 124 -7.24 -19.78 -6.48
CA ASP A 124 -6.77 -20.86 -7.37
C ASP A 124 -6.40 -20.34 -8.75
N ARG A 125 -7.19 -19.43 -9.33
CA ARG A 125 -6.86 -18.81 -10.61
C ARG A 125 -5.58 -17.97 -10.53
N LEU A 126 -5.40 -17.17 -9.49
CA LEU A 126 -4.17 -16.40 -9.28
C LEU A 126 -2.95 -17.29 -9.11
N THR A 127 -3.10 -18.44 -8.44
CA THR A 127 -2.02 -19.41 -8.24
C THR A 127 -1.64 -20.12 -9.54
N ASN A 128 -2.63 -20.55 -10.34
CA ASN A 128 -2.40 -21.39 -11.51
C ASN A 128 -2.16 -20.59 -12.80
N GLN A 129 -2.72 -19.39 -12.92
CA GLN A 129 -2.68 -18.57 -14.13
C GLN A 129 -1.83 -17.29 -13.98
N GLY A 130 -1.29 -17.05 -12.76
CA GLY A 130 -0.51 -15.86 -12.46
C GLY A 130 -1.37 -14.61 -12.21
N PRO A 131 -0.75 -13.41 -12.23
CA PRO A 131 -1.40 -12.16 -11.88
C PRO A 131 -2.60 -11.80 -12.77
N GLN A 132 -3.70 -11.34 -12.17
CA GLN A 132 -4.97 -11.05 -12.84
C GLN A 132 -5.55 -9.68 -12.40
N LYS A 133 -6.30 -9.05 -13.32
CA LYS A 133 -7.18 -7.90 -13.00
C LYS A 133 -8.54 -8.39 -12.51
N ALA A 134 -9.25 -7.54 -11.77
CA ALA A 134 -10.63 -7.86 -11.37
C ALA A 134 -11.54 -8.15 -12.58
N SER A 135 -11.35 -7.48 -13.71
CA SER A 135 -12.11 -7.70 -14.95
C SER A 135 -11.89 -9.07 -15.60
N ASN A 136 -10.80 -9.76 -15.28
CA ASN A 136 -10.56 -11.12 -15.79
C ASN A 136 -11.47 -12.17 -15.15
N PHE A 137 -12.11 -11.84 -14.03
CA PHE A 137 -13.07 -12.69 -13.32
C PHE A 137 -14.54 -12.38 -13.69
N ASP A 138 -14.75 -11.51 -14.70
CA ASP A 138 -16.08 -11.18 -15.19
C ASP A 138 -16.63 -12.34 -16.05
N ASP A 139 -17.17 -13.36 -15.38
CA ASP A 139 -17.97 -14.35 -16.06
C ASP A 139 -19.36 -13.75 -16.39
N HIS A 140 -19.78 -13.80 -17.65
CA HIS A 140 -21.02 -13.20 -18.16
C HIS A 140 -22.31 -13.78 -17.51
N ARG A 141 -22.20 -14.65 -16.52
CA ARG A 141 -23.29 -15.43 -15.91
C ARG A 141 -23.99 -14.78 -14.72
N VAL A 142 -23.48 -13.65 -14.22
CA VAL A 142 -24.11 -13.00 -13.07
C VAL A 142 -25.05 -11.90 -13.57
N HIS A 143 -26.36 -12.10 -13.39
CA HIS A 143 -27.38 -11.07 -13.64
C HIS A 143 -26.97 -9.77 -12.93
N ARG A 144 -27.02 -8.68 -13.67
CA ARG A 144 -26.76 -7.33 -13.15
C ARG A 144 -27.77 -7.01 -12.07
N GLY A 145 -27.35 -7.15 -10.81
CA GLY A 145 -28.00 -6.53 -9.68
C GLY A 145 -27.81 -5.01 -9.68
N SER A 146 -28.18 -4.34 -8.60
CA SER A 146 -28.13 -2.89 -8.46
C SER A 146 -26.71 -2.34 -8.76
N TRP A 147 -26.63 -1.09 -9.18
CA TRP A 147 -25.39 -0.31 -9.47
C TRP A 147 -24.29 -0.45 -8.39
N TRP A 148 -24.67 -0.80 -7.16
CA TRP A 148 -23.80 -0.93 -5.98
C TRP A 148 -23.35 -2.36 -5.68
N ASP A 149 -23.84 -3.37 -6.42
CA ASP A 149 -23.39 -4.75 -6.23
C ASP A 149 -21.99 -4.92 -6.83
N TRP A 150 -21.01 -4.79 -5.99
CA TRP A 150 -19.64 -5.11 -6.32
C TRP A 150 -19.55 -6.57 -6.72
N LYS A 151 -19.00 -6.83 -7.92
CA LYS A 151 -18.82 -8.20 -8.41
C LYS A 151 -18.13 -9.04 -7.33
N PRO A 152 -18.62 -10.24 -7.01
CA PRO A 152 -18.09 -11.07 -5.93
C PRO A 152 -16.57 -11.27 -6.00
N ALA A 153 -16.03 -11.52 -7.19
CA ALA A 153 -14.60 -11.67 -7.41
C ALA A 153 -13.79 -10.43 -7.04
N LYS A 154 -14.31 -9.21 -7.29
CA LYS A 154 -13.64 -7.96 -6.88
C LYS A 154 -13.58 -7.86 -5.36
N ARG A 155 -14.64 -8.25 -4.64
CA ARG A 155 -14.66 -8.30 -3.17
C ARG A 155 -13.68 -9.33 -2.63
N ALA A 156 -13.58 -10.50 -3.26
CA ALA A 156 -12.61 -11.52 -2.92
C ALA A 156 -11.17 -11.01 -3.09
N LEU A 157 -10.86 -10.35 -4.20
CA LEU A 157 -9.56 -9.72 -4.44
C LEU A 157 -9.22 -8.65 -3.40
N GLU A 158 -10.20 -7.83 -3.00
CA GLU A 158 -9.99 -6.83 -1.93
C GLU A 158 -9.72 -7.49 -0.58
N TYR A 159 -10.43 -8.58 -0.24
CA TYR A 159 -10.15 -9.33 0.98
C TYR A 159 -8.74 -9.92 0.94
N LEU A 160 -8.36 -10.58 -0.16
CA LEU A 160 -7.02 -11.15 -0.32
C LEU A 160 -5.93 -10.08 -0.19
N TYR A 161 -6.16 -8.90 -0.74
CA TYR A 161 -5.26 -7.76 -0.65
C TYR A 161 -5.19 -7.20 0.79
N ASP A 162 -6.33 -6.92 1.43
CA ASP A 162 -6.37 -6.42 2.81
C ASP A 162 -5.70 -7.41 3.78
N SER A 163 -5.86 -8.71 3.54
CA SER A 163 -5.28 -9.80 4.34
C SER A 163 -3.84 -10.16 3.97
N GLY A 164 -3.24 -9.45 3.00
CA GLY A 164 -1.85 -9.64 2.57
C GLY A 164 -1.59 -10.98 1.88
N GLN A 165 -2.61 -11.65 1.36
CA GLN A 165 -2.45 -12.89 0.58
C GLN A 165 -2.15 -12.63 -0.89
N VAL A 166 -2.50 -11.44 -1.38
CA VAL A 166 -2.09 -10.93 -2.69
C VAL A 166 -1.52 -9.52 -2.55
N VAL A 167 -0.68 -9.16 -3.51
CA VAL A 167 -0.13 -7.81 -3.68
C VAL A 167 -0.49 -7.28 -5.05
N ILE A 168 -0.37 -5.97 -5.23
CA ILE A 168 -0.50 -5.36 -6.55
C ILE A 168 0.84 -5.52 -7.27
N THR A 169 0.79 -6.19 -8.41
CA THR A 169 1.98 -6.50 -9.22
C THR A 169 2.17 -5.54 -10.37
N ASN A 170 1.08 -4.89 -10.80
CA ASN A 170 1.09 -3.91 -11.87
C ASN A 170 -0.21 -3.08 -11.86
N ARG A 171 -0.22 -2.02 -12.65
CA ARG A 171 -1.43 -1.26 -13.00
C ARG A 171 -1.55 -1.12 -14.52
N LEU A 172 -2.60 -1.70 -15.08
CA LEU A 172 -2.92 -1.59 -16.51
C LEU A 172 -4.10 -0.65 -16.70
N ASN A 173 -3.89 0.46 -17.38
CA ASN A 173 -4.87 1.55 -17.45
C ASN A 173 -5.38 1.96 -16.06
N PHE A 174 -4.46 2.00 -15.11
CA PHE A 174 -4.69 2.26 -13.69
C PHE A 174 -5.52 1.20 -12.92
N GLN A 175 -5.97 0.14 -13.57
CA GLN A 175 -6.58 -1.00 -12.90
C GLN A 175 -5.52 -1.86 -12.22
N ARG A 176 -5.78 -2.24 -10.98
CA ARG A 176 -4.90 -3.12 -10.21
C ARG A 176 -4.80 -4.50 -10.84
N VAL A 177 -3.59 -4.99 -10.96
CA VAL A 177 -3.26 -6.39 -11.26
C VAL A 177 -2.81 -7.05 -9.96
N TYR A 178 -3.49 -8.10 -9.55
CA TYR A 178 -3.26 -8.80 -8.29
C TYR A 178 -2.45 -10.07 -8.54
N GLY A 179 -1.43 -10.31 -7.74
CA GLY A 179 -0.62 -11.53 -7.76
C GLY A 179 -0.42 -12.09 -6.35
N ILE A 180 -0.12 -13.37 -6.25
CA ILE A 180 0.12 -14.08 -4.98
C ILE A 180 1.33 -13.45 -4.25
N THR A 181 1.18 -13.12 -2.97
CA THR A 181 2.21 -12.43 -2.20
C THR A 181 3.53 -13.18 -2.18
N GLU A 182 3.50 -14.50 -1.98
CA GLU A 182 4.66 -15.37 -1.85
C GLU A 182 5.54 -15.41 -3.10
N THR A 183 5.01 -15.02 -4.27
CA THR A 183 5.76 -14.97 -5.54
C THR A 183 6.37 -13.60 -5.82
N HIS A 184 5.98 -12.56 -5.07
CA HIS A 184 6.36 -11.17 -5.37
C HIS A 184 7.04 -10.44 -4.20
N ILE A 185 6.92 -10.96 -2.99
CA ILE A 185 7.53 -10.38 -1.79
C ILE A 185 8.59 -11.37 -1.25
N PRO A 186 9.78 -10.89 -0.88
CA PRO A 186 10.82 -11.73 -0.28
C PRO A 186 10.31 -12.52 0.92
N ARG A 187 10.65 -13.80 0.98
CA ARG A 187 10.13 -14.75 1.99
C ARG A 187 10.47 -14.34 3.41
N GLU A 188 11.62 -13.74 3.62
CA GLU A 188 12.08 -13.24 4.92
C GLU A 188 11.17 -12.13 5.46
N LEU A 189 10.64 -11.27 4.59
CA LEU A 189 9.71 -10.21 4.97
C LEU A 189 8.32 -10.77 5.34
N ILE A 190 7.87 -11.81 4.62
CA ILE A 190 6.57 -12.45 4.87
C ILE A 190 6.58 -13.25 6.17
N LYS A 191 7.72 -13.84 6.55
CA LYS A 191 7.87 -14.68 7.74
C LYS A 191 8.18 -13.90 9.01
N SER A 192 8.24 -12.60 8.95
CA SER A 192 8.51 -11.76 10.11
C SER A 192 7.44 -11.92 11.18
N THR A 193 7.86 -11.82 12.45
CA THR A 193 7.02 -11.96 13.64
C THR A 193 6.79 -10.63 14.36
N ILE A 194 6.76 -9.53 13.62
CA ILE A 194 6.48 -8.19 14.17
C ILE A 194 5.11 -8.21 14.87
N THR A 195 5.07 -7.73 16.10
CA THR A 195 3.81 -7.55 16.84
C THR A 195 3.11 -6.26 16.44
N MET A 196 1.81 -6.13 16.78
CA MET A 196 1.08 -4.87 16.55
C MET A 196 1.72 -3.71 17.30
N ASP A 197 2.19 -3.92 18.52
CA ASP A 197 2.86 -2.92 19.34
C ASP A 197 4.14 -2.41 18.68
N GLN A 198 4.99 -3.32 18.21
CA GLN A 198 6.20 -2.98 17.45
C GLN A 198 5.88 -2.24 16.14
N ALA A 199 4.82 -2.62 15.44
CA ALA A 199 4.40 -1.94 14.22
C ALA A 199 3.93 -0.51 14.48
N LEU A 200 3.14 -0.30 15.54
CA LEU A 200 2.67 1.02 15.94
C LEU A 200 3.81 1.93 16.41
N THR A 201 4.73 1.41 17.23
CA THR A 201 5.94 2.13 17.67
C THR A 201 6.77 2.56 16.46
N HIS A 202 7.05 1.64 15.56
CA HIS A 202 7.81 1.93 14.33
C HIS A 202 7.13 3.00 13.46
N ASP A 203 5.82 2.93 13.30
CA ASP A 203 5.07 3.94 12.53
C ASP A 203 5.18 5.34 13.14
N LEU A 204 5.14 5.44 14.46
CA LEU A 204 5.27 6.72 15.16
C LEU A 204 6.69 7.27 15.10
N GLU A 205 7.71 6.44 15.32
CA GLU A 205 9.13 6.83 15.20
C GLU A 205 9.44 7.38 13.81
N LEU A 206 9.01 6.67 12.77
CA LEU A 206 9.23 7.12 11.41
C LEU A 206 8.43 8.38 11.07
N SER A 207 7.28 8.61 11.69
CA SER A 207 6.51 9.85 11.52
C SER A 207 7.21 11.05 12.14
N LEU A 208 7.87 10.85 13.28
CA LEU A 208 8.75 11.86 13.89
C LEU A 208 9.91 12.20 12.97
N LEU A 209 10.55 11.20 12.37
CA LEU A 209 11.63 11.40 11.39
C LEU A 209 11.16 12.14 10.14
N ALA A 210 9.94 11.83 9.65
CA ALA A 210 9.37 12.48 8.47
C ALA A 210 8.97 13.94 8.74
N THR A 211 8.52 14.27 9.94
CA THR A 211 8.07 15.62 10.30
C THR A 211 9.19 16.48 10.90
N GLY A 212 10.19 15.86 11.51
CA GLY A 212 11.32 16.52 12.18
C GLY A 212 10.95 17.09 13.56
N ILE A 213 10.03 18.05 13.61
CA ILE A 213 9.44 18.60 14.84
C ILE A 213 7.91 18.57 14.69
N CYS A 214 7.24 17.99 15.67
CA CYS A 214 5.79 17.93 15.68
C CYS A 214 5.25 17.78 17.11
N THR A 215 3.99 18.17 17.29
CA THR A 215 3.24 17.87 18.49
C THR A 215 2.79 16.41 18.50
N PRO A 216 2.47 15.83 19.67
CA PRO A 216 1.91 14.48 19.76
C PRO A 216 0.70 14.26 18.87
N GLN A 217 -0.13 15.28 18.69
CA GLN A 217 -1.27 15.23 17.80
C GLN A 217 -0.85 15.10 16.33
N GLN A 218 0.12 15.90 15.87
CA GLN A 218 0.60 15.87 14.49
C GLN A 218 1.24 14.53 14.13
N VAL A 219 1.91 13.85 15.08
CA VAL A 219 2.42 12.48 14.86
C VAL A 219 1.28 11.52 14.59
N ALA A 220 0.22 11.56 15.41
CA ALA A 220 -0.96 10.72 15.23
C ALA A 220 -1.67 11.04 13.90
N ASP A 221 -1.81 12.32 13.58
CA ASP A 221 -2.45 12.78 12.34
C ASP A 221 -1.63 12.36 11.10
N TYR A 222 -0.30 12.38 11.17
CA TYR A 222 0.58 11.95 10.07
C TYR A 222 0.41 10.46 9.71
N THR A 223 0.21 9.61 10.72
CA THR A 223 -0.06 8.18 10.54
C THR A 223 -1.54 7.87 10.32
N HIS A 224 -2.45 8.85 10.44
CA HIS A 224 -3.89 8.65 10.57
C HIS A 224 -4.28 7.69 11.71
N MET A 225 -3.42 7.56 12.70
CA MET A 225 -3.67 6.76 13.90
C MET A 225 -4.66 7.47 14.80
N LYS A 226 -5.62 6.72 15.36
CA LYS A 226 -6.52 7.29 16.37
C LYS A 226 -5.71 7.77 17.58
N ARG A 227 -5.94 8.99 18.04
CA ARG A 227 -5.21 9.62 19.17
C ARG A 227 -5.17 8.75 20.42
N GLY A 228 -6.27 8.05 20.74
CA GLY A 228 -6.30 7.11 21.87
C GLY A 228 -5.34 5.93 21.72
N VAL A 229 -5.07 5.50 20.48
CA VAL A 229 -4.10 4.45 20.18
C VAL A 229 -2.68 4.98 20.20
N ALA A 230 -2.44 6.18 19.68
CA ALA A 230 -1.10 6.79 19.64
C ALA A 230 -0.61 7.27 21.01
N ARG A 231 -1.52 7.72 21.88
CA ARG A 231 -1.20 8.37 23.17
C ARG A 231 -0.26 7.59 24.09
N PRO A 232 -0.39 6.26 24.28
CA PRO A 232 0.54 5.49 25.12
C PRO A 232 1.98 5.54 24.65
N TYR A 233 2.20 5.58 23.34
CA TYR A 233 3.53 5.54 22.70
C TYR A 233 4.23 6.90 22.64
N ILE A 234 3.48 8.00 22.71
CA ILE A 234 4.03 9.36 22.58
C ILE A 234 4.41 9.96 23.95
N ARG A 235 3.94 9.39 25.05
CA ARG A 235 4.19 9.89 26.42
C ARG A 235 5.44 9.29 27.07
N ASN A 236 6.02 8.29 26.49
CA ASN A 236 7.26 7.64 26.94
C ASN A 236 8.44 8.12 26.07
#